data_96bb8b8f22c14b4eefe4f5e0a1e1b43b
#
_entry.id   96bb8b8f22c14b4eefe4f5e0a1e1b43b
#
_cell.length_a   1.000
_cell.length_b   1.000
_cell.length_c   1.000
_cell.angle_alpha   90.00
_cell.angle_beta   90.00
_cell.angle_gamma   90.00
#
_symmetry.space_group_name_H-M   'P 1'
#
loop_
_entity.id
_entity.type
_entity.pdbx_description
1 polymer ?
#
loop_
_entity_poly.entity_id
_entity_poly.type
_entity_poly.pdbx_seq_one_letter_code
_entity_poly.pdbx_strand_id
1 'polypeptide(L)'
;MKKFYLPLIAGAMALSFAACGGQKSANGRESVELTGAGATFPLPFYNMSFENYNATSGDKISYGGIGSGGGVRNLKDGIVDFAGSDAFLSDKEMAEMQPVVHIPTCMGAVVMAYNLPDVVKLNLSGDVIADIYAGKITDWNDARLQKLNPDVQLPAKKIILAYRSDGSGTTFIFTDYLS
;
A
#
# COMPACT_ATOMS: atom_id res chain seq x y z
N MET A 1 62.41 23.59 -43.36
CA MET A 1 61.14 23.36 -44.08
C MET A 1 60.29 22.47 -43.21
N LYS A 2 59.38 23.05 -42.40
CA LYS A 2 58.46 22.33 -41.55
C LYS A 2 57.07 22.40 -42.20
N LYS A 3 56.57 21.28 -42.68
CA LYS A 3 55.19 21.17 -43.19
C LYS A 3 54.23 20.86 -42.10
N PHE A 4 53.26 21.75 -41.95
CA PHE A 4 52.09 21.63 -41.07
C PHE A 4 51.19 20.48 -41.51
N TYR A 5 50.87 19.58 -40.59
CA TYR A 5 49.72 18.65 -40.66
C TYR A 5 48.74 19.02 -39.56
N LEU A 6 47.79 19.88 -39.88
CA LEU A 6 46.59 20.13 -39.11
C LEU A 6 45.47 20.40 -40.10
N PRO A 7 44.66 19.47 -40.51
CA PRO A 7 43.28 19.38 -40.11
C PRO A 7 42.70 17.93 -40.28
N LEU A 8 42.74 17.12 -39.27
CA LEU A 8 41.98 15.83 -39.32
C LEU A 8 41.31 15.48 -38.00
N ILE A 9 41.17 16.41 -37.06
CA ILE A 9 40.53 16.15 -35.75
C ILE A 9 39.15 16.84 -35.64
N ALA A 10 38.72 17.64 -36.59
CA ALA A 10 37.43 18.35 -36.55
C ALA A 10 36.22 17.52 -37.01
N GLY A 11 36.41 16.30 -37.53
CA GLY A 11 35.32 15.48 -38.08
C GLY A 11 34.72 14.43 -37.14
N ALA A 12 35.31 14.15 -35.96
CA ALA A 12 34.91 13.04 -35.11
C ALA A 12 34.02 13.42 -33.91
N MET A 13 33.68 14.70 -33.71
CA MET A 13 32.92 15.17 -32.53
C MET A 13 31.46 15.50 -32.80
N ALA A 14 30.95 15.26 -34.01
CA ALA A 14 29.56 15.60 -34.40
C ALA A 14 28.57 14.40 -34.37
N LEU A 15 29.00 13.20 -33.98
CA LEU A 15 28.17 12.00 -34.07
C LEU A 15 27.71 11.43 -32.72
N SER A 16 27.90 12.11 -31.58
CA SER A 16 27.57 11.59 -30.27
C SER A 16 26.30 12.18 -29.59
N PHE A 17 25.49 12.98 -30.33
CA PHE A 17 24.26 13.58 -29.77
C PHE A 17 22.94 12.95 -30.24
N ALA A 18 22.96 11.79 -30.89
CA ALA A 18 21.75 11.16 -31.42
C ALA A 18 21.27 9.93 -30.59
N ALA A 19 21.68 9.78 -29.34
CA ALA A 19 21.31 8.61 -28.50
C ALA A 19 20.42 8.99 -27.29
N CYS A 20 19.53 9.97 -27.42
CA CYS A 20 18.39 10.14 -26.57
C CYS A 20 17.10 9.73 -27.30
N GLY A 21 17.08 8.49 -27.81
CA GLY A 21 15.86 7.86 -28.30
C GLY A 21 15.06 7.35 -27.10
N GLY A 22 14.02 8.09 -26.67
CA GLY A 22 13.04 7.58 -25.73
C GLY A 22 12.53 6.22 -26.23
N GLN A 23 12.46 5.25 -25.36
CA GLN A 23 11.97 3.91 -25.66
C GLN A 23 10.48 4.02 -26.03
N LYS A 24 10.15 3.85 -27.32
CA LYS A 24 8.76 3.90 -27.78
C LYS A 24 8.03 2.66 -27.32
N SER A 25 6.85 2.82 -26.75
CA SER A 25 5.96 1.73 -26.39
C SER A 25 5.50 0.96 -27.66
N ALA A 26 4.95 -0.26 -27.48
CA ALA A 26 4.44 -1.09 -28.58
C ALA A 26 3.43 -0.37 -29.49
N ASN A 27 2.79 0.71 -29.04
CA ASN A 27 1.80 1.49 -29.76
C ASN A 27 2.34 2.82 -30.36
N GLY A 28 3.66 3.01 -30.43
CA GLY A 28 4.28 4.22 -31.03
C GLY A 28 4.17 5.52 -30.21
N ARG A 29 3.57 5.46 -28.99
CA ARG A 29 3.58 6.56 -28.02
C ARG A 29 4.85 6.52 -27.16
N GLU A 30 5.19 7.61 -26.52
CA GLU A 30 6.23 7.61 -25.49
C GLU A 30 5.80 6.75 -24.29
N SER A 31 6.73 5.97 -23.73
CA SER A 31 6.48 5.18 -22.53
C SER A 31 6.30 6.10 -21.32
N VAL A 32 5.35 5.79 -20.47
CA VAL A 32 5.09 6.51 -19.22
C VAL A 32 5.77 5.78 -18.07
N GLU A 33 6.38 6.53 -17.16
CA GLU A 33 6.91 6.00 -15.90
C GLU A 33 6.11 6.61 -14.75
N LEU A 34 5.49 5.74 -13.91
CA LEU A 34 4.70 6.14 -12.75
C LEU A 34 5.18 5.39 -11.51
N THR A 35 5.34 6.13 -10.43
CA THR A 35 5.69 5.58 -9.13
C THR A 35 4.55 5.77 -8.15
N GLY A 36 4.14 4.69 -7.51
CA GLY A 36 3.13 4.70 -6.46
C GLY A 36 3.66 4.16 -5.14
N ALA A 37 3.00 4.53 -4.04
CA ALA A 37 3.28 3.97 -2.73
C ALA A 37 2.03 3.99 -1.83
N GLY A 38 2.03 3.19 -0.77
CA GLY A 38 0.95 3.26 0.22
C GLY A 38 0.56 1.93 0.84
N ALA A 39 -0.74 1.68 0.92
CA ALA A 39 -1.32 0.52 1.58
C ALA A 39 -0.65 -0.80 1.16
N THR A 40 -0.39 -1.66 2.13
CA THR A 40 0.15 -3.01 1.88
C THR A 40 -0.92 -4.01 1.47
N PHE A 41 -2.19 -3.71 1.75
CA PHE A 41 -3.31 -4.56 1.38
C PHE A 41 -3.37 -4.86 -0.13
N PRO A 42 -3.34 -3.86 -1.04
CA PRO A 42 -3.42 -4.09 -2.48
C PRO A 42 -2.09 -4.51 -3.12
N LEU A 43 -0.98 -4.51 -2.39
CA LEU A 43 0.37 -4.73 -2.94
C LEU A 43 0.50 -6.00 -3.81
N PRO A 44 0.00 -7.19 -3.41
CA PRO A 44 0.10 -8.38 -4.25
C PRO A 44 -0.68 -8.23 -5.56
N PHE A 45 -1.86 -7.60 -5.51
CA PHE A 45 -2.68 -7.32 -6.68
C PHE A 45 -2.00 -6.32 -7.62
N TYR A 46 -1.47 -5.21 -7.08
CA TYR A 46 -0.78 -4.20 -7.88
C TYR A 46 0.48 -4.75 -8.52
N ASN A 47 1.31 -5.50 -7.80
CA ASN A 47 2.53 -6.09 -8.35
C ASN A 47 2.22 -6.96 -9.57
N MET A 48 1.25 -7.86 -9.46
CA MET A 48 0.86 -8.73 -10.57
C MET A 48 0.24 -7.95 -11.74
N SER A 49 -0.62 -6.98 -11.44
CA SER A 49 -1.30 -6.17 -12.46
C SER A 49 -0.33 -5.27 -13.21
N PHE A 50 0.59 -4.60 -12.50
CA PHE A 50 1.58 -3.72 -13.11
C PHE A 50 2.65 -4.50 -13.88
N GLU A 51 3.07 -5.66 -13.41
CA GLU A 51 3.97 -6.53 -14.16
C GLU A 51 3.36 -6.90 -15.54
N ASN A 52 2.11 -7.36 -15.55
CA ASN A 52 1.42 -7.70 -16.78
C ASN A 52 1.20 -6.49 -17.69
N TYR A 53 0.80 -5.35 -17.12
CA TYR A 53 0.57 -4.13 -17.88
C TYR A 53 1.88 -3.58 -18.47
N ASN A 54 2.94 -3.49 -17.68
CA ASN A 54 4.25 -3.03 -18.14
C ASN A 54 4.80 -3.90 -19.28
N ALA A 55 4.62 -5.23 -19.19
CA ALA A 55 5.07 -6.16 -20.22
C ALA A 55 4.36 -5.97 -21.58
N THR A 56 3.11 -5.50 -21.55
CA THR A 56 2.28 -5.33 -22.75
C THR A 56 2.25 -3.90 -23.29
N SER A 57 2.29 -2.90 -22.42
CA SER A 57 2.22 -1.49 -22.80
C SER A 57 3.56 -0.86 -23.12
N GLY A 58 4.65 -1.38 -22.53
CA GLY A 58 5.97 -0.75 -22.56
C GLY A 58 6.11 0.41 -21.57
N ASP A 59 5.10 0.67 -20.74
CA ASP A 59 5.18 1.62 -19.63
C ASP A 59 5.93 1.01 -18.45
N LYS A 60 6.25 1.84 -17.44
CA LYS A 60 6.90 1.44 -16.20
C LYS A 60 6.11 1.95 -15.02
N ILE A 61 5.25 1.11 -14.47
CA ILE A 61 4.51 1.42 -13.26
C ILE A 61 5.09 0.60 -12.11
N SER A 62 5.40 1.26 -11.00
CA SER A 62 5.93 0.64 -9.79
C SER A 62 5.12 1.03 -8.56
N TYR A 63 5.10 0.18 -7.54
CA TYR A 63 4.38 0.43 -6.30
C TYR A 63 5.13 -0.10 -5.08
N GLY A 64 5.25 0.74 -4.04
CA GLY A 64 5.87 0.41 -2.76
C GLY A 64 4.85 0.30 -1.62
N GLY A 65 4.82 -0.86 -0.94
CA GLY A 65 3.96 -1.07 0.24
C GLY A 65 4.59 -0.48 1.51
N ILE A 66 4.26 0.77 1.84
CA ILE A 66 4.80 1.52 3.00
C ILE A 66 3.73 1.93 4.01
N GLY A 67 2.52 1.36 3.89
CA GLY A 67 1.34 1.73 4.66
C GLY A 67 0.60 2.94 4.09
N SER A 68 -0.73 2.98 4.29
CA SER A 68 -1.61 4.02 3.74
C SER A 68 -1.16 5.43 4.13
N GLY A 69 -0.83 5.64 5.40
CA GLY A 69 -0.37 6.96 5.88
C GLY A 69 0.95 7.41 5.24
N GLY A 70 1.87 6.47 4.97
CA GLY A 70 3.11 6.75 4.25
C GLY A 70 2.85 7.15 2.80
N GLY A 71 1.95 6.42 2.12
CA GLY A 71 1.56 6.70 0.75
C GLY A 71 0.91 8.07 0.58
N VAL A 72 -0.08 8.39 1.42
CA VAL A 72 -0.76 9.69 1.41
C VAL A 72 0.22 10.84 1.63
N ARG A 73 1.17 10.68 2.56
CA ARG A 73 2.21 11.68 2.80
C ARG A 73 3.09 11.87 1.57
N ASN A 74 3.58 10.79 0.97
CA ASN A 74 4.42 10.87 -0.22
C ASN A 74 3.68 11.50 -1.41
N LEU A 75 2.36 11.25 -1.56
CA LEU A 75 1.54 11.91 -2.58
C LEU A 75 1.41 13.41 -2.31
N LYS A 76 1.14 13.80 -1.06
CA LYS A 76 1.07 15.21 -0.63
C LYS A 76 2.38 15.95 -0.90
N ASP A 77 3.51 15.29 -0.65
CA ASP A 77 4.86 15.86 -0.83
C ASP A 77 5.33 15.79 -2.30
N GLY A 78 4.54 15.23 -3.22
CA GLY A 78 4.88 15.10 -4.63
C GLY A 78 6.03 14.11 -4.91
N ILE A 79 6.26 13.16 -3.99
CA ILE A 79 7.31 12.13 -4.12
C ILE A 79 6.84 10.98 -5.03
N VAL A 80 5.53 10.73 -5.07
CA VAL A 80 4.91 9.69 -5.89
C VAL A 80 3.78 10.27 -6.73
N ASP A 81 3.47 9.62 -7.85
CA ASP A 81 2.41 10.03 -8.78
C ASP A 81 1.02 9.57 -8.32
N PHE A 82 0.96 8.47 -7.57
CA PHE A 82 -0.28 7.97 -6.99
C PHE A 82 -0.04 7.29 -5.64
N ALA A 83 -1.08 7.22 -4.82
CA ALA A 83 -1.02 6.52 -3.53
C ALA A 83 -2.14 5.50 -3.39
N GLY A 84 -1.82 4.36 -2.75
CA GLY A 84 -2.82 3.40 -2.30
C GLY A 84 -3.21 3.65 -0.85
N SER A 85 -4.52 3.69 -0.57
CA SER A 85 -5.04 3.82 0.79
C SER A 85 -6.30 2.99 0.96
N ASP A 86 -6.45 2.34 2.11
CA ASP A 86 -7.71 1.67 2.48
C ASP A 86 -8.73 2.67 3.04
N ALA A 87 -8.26 3.85 3.49
CA ALA A 87 -9.09 4.93 4.00
C ALA A 87 -9.27 6.03 2.96
N PHE A 88 -10.45 6.64 2.93
CA PHE A 88 -10.69 7.86 2.16
C PHE A 88 -9.96 9.03 2.80
N LEU A 89 -9.48 9.96 1.97
CA LEU A 89 -9.06 11.27 2.44
C LEU A 89 -10.29 12.09 2.81
N SER A 90 -10.26 12.75 3.95
CA SER A 90 -11.25 13.74 4.33
C SER A 90 -11.17 15.01 3.47
N ASP A 91 -12.24 15.79 3.41
CA ASP A 91 -12.24 17.08 2.71
C ASP A 91 -11.11 18.00 3.19
N LYS A 92 -10.79 17.94 4.49
CA LYS A 92 -9.69 18.70 5.07
C LYS A 92 -8.34 18.26 4.51
N GLU A 93 -8.08 16.96 4.46
CA GLU A 93 -6.83 16.42 3.91
C GLU A 93 -6.70 16.72 2.43
N MET A 94 -7.79 16.61 1.66
CA MET A 94 -7.80 16.96 0.24
C MET A 94 -7.56 18.45 0.01
N ALA A 95 -8.04 19.33 0.89
CA ALA A 95 -7.79 20.77 0.79
C ALA A 95 -6.32 21.17 1.10
N GLU A 96 -5.57 20.30 1.76
CA GLU A 96 -4.17 20.53 2.12
C GLU A 96 -3.15 20.04 1.08
N MET A 97 -3.61 19.47 -0.04
CA MET A 97 -2.75 18.92 -1.09
C MET A 97 -3.20 19.37 -2.49
N GLN A 98 -2.41 19.02 -3.50
CA GLN A 98 -2.84 19.19 -4.89
C GLN A 98 -4.17 18.44 -5.16
N PRO A 99 -4.97 18.85 -6.14
CA PRO A 99 -6.22 18.17 -6.47
C PRO A 99 -5.99 16.68 -6.74
N VAL A 100 -6.73 15.83 -6.02
CA VAL A 100 -6.66 14.38 -6.14
C VAL A 100 -8.06 13.81 -6.36
N VAL A 101 -8.13 12.60 -6.92
CA VAL A 101 -9.35 11.83 -7.08
C VAL A 101 -9.19 10.45 -6.43
N HIS A 102 -10.27 9.94 -5.85
CA HIS A 102 -10.31 8.57 -5.34
C HIS A 102 -10.77 7.62 -6.44
N ILE A 103 -9.99 6.58 -6.68
CA ILE A 103 -10.29 5.53 -7.67
C ILE A 103 -10.36 4.19 -6.93
N PRO A 104 -11.53 3.55 -6.83
CA PRO A 104 -11.63 2.21 -6.24
C PRO A 104 -10.95 1.19 -7.15
N THR A 105 -10.04 0.38 -6.59
CA THR A 105 -9.24 -0.58 -7.36
C THR A 105 -9.49 -2.03 -6.94
N CYS A 106 -9.55 -2.31 -5.65
CA CYS A 106 -9.85 -3.63 -5.12
C CYS A 106 -10.53 -3.52 -3.75
N MET A 107 -11.20 -4.59 -3.34
CA MET A 107 -11.92 -4.66 -2.08
C MET A 107 -11.55 -5.94 -1.33
N GLY A 108 -11.49 -5.86 -0.01
CA GLY A 108 -11.29 -7.00 0.88
C GLY A 108 -11.96 -6.78 2.22
N ALA A 109 -11.99 -7.82 3.04
CA ALA A 109 -12.56 -7.77 4.37
C ALA A 109 -11.48 -7.66 5.44
N VAL A 110 -11.73 -6.85 6.47
CA VAL A 110 -10.95 -6.88 7.71
C VAL A 110 -11.50 -8.00 8.59
N VAL A 111 -10.64 -8.92 8.99
CA VAL A 111 -11.02 -10.08 9.78
C VAL A 111 -10.18 -10.19 11.05
N MET A 112 -10.79 -10.73 12.12
CA MET A 112 -10.09 -11.03 13.35
C MET A 112 -9.42 -12.40 13.25
N ALA A 113 -8.09 -12.43 13.31
CA ALA A 113 -7.32 -13.68 13.41
C ALA A 113 -6.92 -13.93 14.87
N TYR A 114 -6.99 -15.17 15.30
CA TYR A 114 -6.60 -15.57 16.64
C TYR A 114 -5.80 -16.88 16.62
N ASN A 115 -4.99 -17.08 17.64
CA ASN A 115 -4.18 -18.30 17.82
C ASN A 115 -4.61 -19.05 19.09
N LEU A 116 -5.67 -19.83 18.96
CA LEU A 116 -6.17 -20.75 19.99
C LEU A 116 -6.25 -22.16 19.38
N PRO A 117 -5.28 -23.05 19.64
CA PRO A 117 -5.14 -24.33 18.94
C PRO A 117 -6.39 -25.22 18.96
N ASP A 118 -7.14 -25.20 20.07
CA ASP A 118 -8.29 -26.07 20.28
C ASP A 118 -9.64 -25.38 19.96
N VAL A 119 -9.60 -24.14 19.43
CA VAL A 119 -10.78 -23.34 19.11
C VAL A 119 -10.88 -23.10 17.62
N VAL A 120 -11.67 -23.90 16.93
CA VAL A 120 -11.85 -23.82 15.47
C VAL A 120 -12.70 -22.60 15.09
N LYS A 121 -13.69 -22.26 15.92
CA LYS A 121 -14.60 -21.14 15.68
C LYS A 121 -14.79 -20.34 16.96
N LEU A 122 -14.60 -19.02 16.86
CA LEU A 122 -14.82 -18.06 17.93
C LEU A 122 -15.85 -17.02 17.48
N ASN A 123 -16.92 -16.86 18.24
CA ASN A 123 -17.89 -15.80 18.02
C ASN A 123 -17.48 -14.56 18.82
N LEU A 124 -17.46 -13.41 18.16
CA LEU A 124 -17.13 -12.12 18.75
C LEU A 124 -18.22 -11.11 18.33
N SER A 125 -18.55 -10.19 19.21
CA SER A 125 -19.36 -9.01 18.89
C SER A 125 -18.49 -7.75 18.85
N GLY A 126 -18.94 -6.69 18.18
CA GLY A 126 -18.18 -5.45 18.03
C GLY A 126 -17.76 -4.84 19.37
N ASP A 127 -18.69 -4.77 20.33
CA ASP A 127 -18.44 -4.29 21.70
C ASP A 127 -17.42 -5.12 22.46
N VAL A 128 -17.45 -6.46 22.30
CA VAL A 128 -16.44 -7.35 22.90
C VAL A 128 -15.07 -7.15 22.25
N ILE A 129 -15.01 -6.99 20.94
CA ILE A 129 -13.77 -6.68 20.24
C ILE A 129 -13.22 -5.32 20.71
N ALA A 130 -14.07 -4.30 20.78
CA ALA A 130 -13.68 -2.98 21.30
C ALA A 130 -13.12 -3.06 22.71
N ASP A 131 -13.76 -3.80 23.61
CA ASP A 131 -13.32 -3.99 24.99
C ASP A 131 -12.01 -4.79 25.10
N ILE A 132 -11.75 -5.73 24.19
CA ILE A 132 -10.45 -6.42 24.10
C ILE A 132 -9.36 -5.41 23.73
N TYR A 133 -9.56 -4.63 22.66
CA TYR A 133 -8.56 -3.66 22.21
C TYR A 133 -8.39 -2.47 23.16
N ALA A 134 -9.42 -2.12 23.91
CA ALA A 134 -9.36 -1.14 25.01
C ALA A 134 -8.71 -1.68 26.30
N GLY A 135 -8.33 -2.97 26.34
CA GLY A 135 -7.71 -3.60 27.52
C GLY A 135 -8.66 -3.87 28.70
N LYS A 136 -9.96 -3.82 28.47
CA LYS A 136 -10.97 -4.16 29.48
C LYS A 136 -11.23 -5.68 29.57
N ILE A 137 -11.02 -6.41 28.48
CA ILE A 137 -10.99 -7.86 28.42
C ILE A 137 -9.56 -8.27 28.15
N THR A 138 -8.93 -8.93 29.11
CA THR A 138 -7.51 -9.31 29.04
C THR A 138 -7.26 -10.80 29.00
N ASP A 139 -8.28 -11.61 29.22
CA ASP A 139 -8.18 -13.06 29.30
C ASP A 139 -9.19 -13.73 28.36
N TRP A 140 -8.78 -14.82 27.73
CA TRP A 140 -9.66 -15.56 26.80
C TRP A 140 -10.89 -16.16 27.50
N ASN A 141 -10.81 -16.54 28.76
CA ASN A 141 -11.94 -17.08 29.57
C ASN A 141 -12.79 -16.00 30.25
N ASP A 142 -12.71 -14.74 29.80
CA ASP A 142 -13.61 -13.68 30.30
C ASP A 142 -15.09 -14.10 30.11
N ALA A 143 -15.93 -13.81 31.12
CA ALA A 143 -17.33 -14.20 31.11
C ALA A 143 -18.12 -13.70 29.90
N ARG A 144 -17.76 -12.54 29.34
CA ARG A 144 -18.39 -11.97 28.13
C ARG A 144 -18.05 -12.77 26.88
N LEU A 145 -16.79 -13.21 26.76
CA LEU A 145 -16.36 -14.11 25.68
C LEU A 145 -17.01 -15.50 25.83
N GLN A 146 -17.04 -16.05 27.05
CA GLN A 146 -17.66 -17.35 27.30
C GLN A 146 -19.15 -17.32 26.99
N LYS A 147 -19.85 -16.21 27.27
CA LYS A 147 -21.28 -16.06 26.98
C LYS A 147 -21.58 -16.12 25.46
N LEU A 148 -20.70 -15.60 24.64
CA LEU A 148 -20.82 -15.66 23.16
C LEU A 148 -20.44 -17.05 22.61
N ASN A 149 -19.71 -17.83 23.38
CA ASN A 149 -19.17 -19.15 23.01
C ASN A 149 -19.48 -20.22 24.05
N PRO A 150 -20.77 -20.52 24.32
CA PRO A 150 -21.14 -21.40 25.41
C PRO A 150 -20.63 -22.84 25.25
N ASP A 151 -20.47 -23.29 24.00
CA ASP A 151 -20.03 -24.64 23.66
C ASP A 151 -18.51 -24.78 23.52
N VAL A 152 -17.76 -23.71 23.76
CA VAL A 152 -16.30 -23.66 23.62
C VAL A 152 -15.66 -23.48 24.99
N GLN A 153 -14.74 -24.36 25.35
CA GLN A 153 -13.93 -24.19 26.56
C GLN A 153 -12.77 -23.21 26.25
N LEU A 154 -12.97 -21.94 26.62
CA LEU A 154 -11.93 -20.92 26.44
C LEU A 154 -10.84 -21.06 27.52
N PRO A 155 -9.55 -21.01 27.16
CA PRO A 155 -8.46 -21.23 28.11
C PRO A 155 -8.27 -20.01 29.03
N ALA A 156 -7.84 -20.29 30.28
CA ALA A 156 -7.40 -19.27 31.23
C ALA A 156 -6.00 -18.70 30.81
N LYS A 157 -5.95 -18.00 29.70
CA LYS A 157 -4.72 -17.40 29.15
C LYS A 157 -4.95 -15.93 28.83
N LYS A 158 -3.89 -15.13 28.96
CA LYS A 158 -3.91 -13.72 28.53
C LYS A 158 -4.08 -13.58 27.02
N ILE A 159 -4.86 -12.58 26.65
CA ILE A 159 -4.96 -12.13 25.26
C ILE A 159 -3.74 -11.24 24.97
N ILE A 160 -2.98 -11.59 23.93
CA ILE A 160 -1.90 -10.77 23.43
C ILE A 160 -2.38 -10.13 22.14
N LEU A 161 -2.48 -8.80 22.13
CA LEU A 161 -2.93 -8.05 20.98
C LEU A 161 -1.78 -7.84 19.99
N ALA A 162 -2.06 -8.08 18.71
CA ALA A 162 -1.18 -7.73 17.60
C ALA A 162 -1.83 -6.58 16.80
N TYR A 163 -1.09 -5.50 16.63
CA TYR A 163 -1.55 -4.31 15.88
C TYR A 163 -0.39 -3.66 15.15
N ARG A 164 -0.70 -2.82 14.19
CA ARG A 164 0.28 -2.09 13.39
C ARG A 164 0.83 -0.88 14.16
N SER A 165 2.12 -0.62 14.01
CA SER A 165 2.80 0.55 14.58
C SER A 165 2.95 1.72 13.59
N ASP A 166 2.66 1.48 12.30
CA ASP A 166 2.72 2.47 11.22
C ASP A 166 1.32 2.99 10.85
N GLY A 167 1.26 3.99 9.98
CA GLY A 167 0.01 4.55 9.45
C GLY A 167 -0.73 3.56 8.55
N SER A 168 -1.59 2.73 9.15
CA SER A 168 -2.33 1.65 8.50
C SER A 168 -3.77 2.05 8.20
N GLY A 169 -4.16 2.01 6.92
CA GLY A 169 -5.55 2.18 6.51
C GLY A 169 -6.46 1.07 7.05
N THR A 170 -5.97 -0.18 7.12
CA THR A 170 -6.72 -1.30 7.72
C THR A 170 -7.01 -1.04 9.20
N THR A 171 -6.05 -0.50 9.96
CA THR A 171 -6.29 -0.10 11.35
C THR A 171 -7.33 1.01 11.43
N PHE A 172 -7.28 1.99 10.53
CA PHE A 172 -8.27 3.06 10.45
C PHE A 172 -9.68 2.49 10.25
N ILE A 173 -9.89 1.67 9.23
CA ILE A 173 -11.19 1.03 8.92
C ILE A 173 -11.69 0.19 10.11
N PHE A 174 -10.78 -0.54 10.77
CA PHE A 174 -11.11 -1.35 11.93
C PHE A 174 -11.57 -0.50 13.13
N THR A 175 -10.85 0.58 13.43
CA THR A 175 -11.21 1.46 14.56
C THR A 175 -12.44 2.30 14.29
N ASP A 176 -12.65 2.71 13.03
CA ASP A 176 -13.86 3.41 12.58
C ASP A 176 -15.11 2.54 12.76
N TYR A 177 -15.01 1.25 12.43
CA TYR A 177 -16.10 0.29 12.67
C TYR A 177 -16.44 0.12 14.15
N LEU A 178 -15.48 0.28 15.08
CA LEU A 178 -15.66 0.10 16.51
C LEU A 178 -16.04 1.39 17.26
N SER A 179 -16.05 2.55 16.60
CA SER A 179 -16.41 3.85 17.16
C SER A 179 -17.91 4.21 16.93
#